data_fb246c487ae52a65b62100939b950ea0
#
_entry.id   fb246c487ae52a65b62100939b950ea0
#
_cell.length_a   1.000
_cell.length_b   1.000
_cell.length_c   1.000
_cell.angle_alpha   90.00
_cell.angle_beta   90.00
_cell.angle_gamma   90.00
#
_symmetry.space_group_name_H-M   'P 1'
#
loop_
_entity.id
_entity.type
_entity.pdbx_description
1 polymer ?
#
loop_
_entity_poly.entity_id
_entity_poly.type
_entity_poly.pdbx_seq_one_letter_code
_entity_poly.pdbx_strand_id
1 'polypeptide(L)'
;MKISVIIPAYNEEKYISKVIRLVKKCKCADEIIVVDNNSTDNTSKIAKKSGAITVFCKEQGKGYAMEKGIATATGDVFVFLDGDICNYKDNFINMLIDPIINNNADFVKATFDRSGGRVTELVAKPLLEILFPYLGHFQQPLSGIIAGKKEVFKKLVLDKDYGVDIGLLIDVYKENATIKEVNIGKIKNYSQDWHNLIDMSKQVSTAILKRADYSIEKR
;
A
#
# COMPACT_ATOMS: atom_id res chain seq x y z
N MET A 1 15.35 4.52 -14.83
CA MET A 1 14.31 3.64 -14.26
C MET A 1 12.98 4.32 -14.48
N LYS A 2 12.01 3.60 -15.00
CA LYS A 2 10.65 4.09 -15.23
C LYS A 2 9.79 3.87 -13.97
N ILE A 3 9.02 4.88 -13.56
CA ILE A 3 8.23 4.87 -12.33
C ILE A 3 6.75 4.79 -12.66
N SER A 4 6.07 3.74 -12.18
CA SER A 4 4.62 3.61 -12.25
C SER A 4 4.00 3.91 -10.89
N VAL A 5 3.13 4.91 -10.82
CA VAL A 5 2.34 5.19 -9.61
C VAL A 5 0.98 4.52 -9.76
N ILE A 6 0.65 3.63 -8.84
CA ILE A 6 -0.57 2.81 -8.83
C ILE A 6 -1.43 3.25 -7.65
N ILE A 7 -2.69 3.57 -7.91
CA ILE A 7 -3.64 4.05 -6.92
C ILE A 7 -4.88 3.15 -6.95
N PRO A 8 -4.97 2.13 -6.08
CA PRO A 8 -6.21 1.43 -5.84
C PRO A 8 -7.26 2.40 -5.28
N ALA A 9 -8.45 2.43 -5.86
CA ALA A 9 -9.49 3.38 -5.48
C ALA A 9 -10.87 2.70 -5.43
N TYR A 10 -11.62 2.95 -4.35
CA TYR A 10 -13.00 2.53 -4.19
C TYR A 10 -13.82 3.65 -3.54
N ASN A 11 -14.72 4.27 -4.32
CA ASN A 11 -15.55 5.40 -3.87
C ASN A 11 -14.74 6.61 -3.36
N GLU A 12 -13.74 7.02 -4.15
CA GLU A 12 -12.82 8.12 -3.82
C GLU A 12 -13.06 9.39 -4.66
N GLU A 13 -14.29 9.62 -5.16
CA GLU A 13 -14.60 10.78 -6.02
C GLU A 13 -14.19 12.12 -5.40
N LYS A 14 -14.22 12.23 -4.05
CA LYS A 14 -13.87 13.47 -3.32
C LYS A 14 -12.36 13.77 -3.33
N TYR A 15 -11.50 12.74 -3.43
CA TYR A 15 -10.08 12.86 -3.18
C TYR A 15 -9.21 12.51 -4.38
N ILE A 16 -9.62 11.59 -5.22
CA ILE A 16 -8.79 11.03 -6.30
C ILE A 16 -8.16 12.08 -7.22
N SER A 17 -8.90 13.13 -7.57
CA SER A 17 -8.37 14.25 -8.38
C SER A 17 -7.21 14.98 -7.70
N LYS A 18 -7.28 15.16 -6.37
CA LYS A 18 -6.22 15.79 -5.59
C LYS A 18 -4.97 14.91 -5.52
N VAL A 19 -5.16 13.60 -5.28
CA VAL A 19 -4.04 12.64 -5.24
C VAL A 19 -3.30 12.64 -6.58
N ILE A 20 -4.02 12.51 -7.70
CA ILE A 20 -3.41 12.55 -9.04
C ILE A 20 -2.65 13.86 -9.28
N ARG A 21 -3.19 14.98 -8.84
CA ARG A 21 -2.51 16.30 -8.98
C ARG A 21 -1.21 16.36 -8.19
N LEU A 22 -1.19 15.82 -6.97
CA LEU A 22 0.02 15.74 -6.14
C LEU A 22 1.08 14.85 -6.80
N VAL A 23 0.69 13.71 -7.35
CA VAL A 23 1.60 12.84 -8.11
C VAL A 23 2.19 13.57 -9.31
N LYS A 24 1.36 14.26 -10.10
CA LYS A 24 1.84 15.05 -11.26
C LYS A 24 2.80 16.16 -10.87
N LYS A 25 2.61 16.79 -9.71
CA LYS A 25 3.47 17.85 -9.19
C LYS A 25 4.89 17.35 -8.88
N CYS A 26 5.05 16.10 -8.47
CA CYS A 26 6.36 15.49 -8.23
C CYS A 26 7.23 15.36 -9.49
N LYS A 27 6.64 15.31 -10.68
CA LYS A 27 7.33 15.16 -11.98
C LYS A 27 8.25 13.93 -12.09
N CYS A 28 8.12 12.96 -11.20
CA CYS A 28 8.94 11.75 -11.16
C CYS A 28 8.19 10.51 -11.62
N ALA A 29 6.87 10.58 -11.81
CA ALA A 29 6.06 9.47 -12.30
C ALA A 29 5.97 9.49 -13.82
N ASP A 30 6.34 8.39 -14.47
CA ASP A 30 6.20 8.21 -15.93
C ASP A 30 4.78 7.83 -16.32
N GLU A 31 4.08 7.17 -15.42
CA GLU A 31 2.65 6.85 -15.58
C GLU A 31 1.92 6.85 -14.23
N ILE A 32 0.64 7.19 -14.29
CA ILE A 32 -0.27 7.17 -13.14
C ILE A 32 -1.42 6.25 -13.50
N ILE A 33 -1.58 5.17 -12.76
CA ILE A 33 -2.61 4.16 -12.96
C ILE A 33 -3.56 4.20 -11.78
N VAL A 34 -4.82 4.53 -12.03
CA VAL A 34 -5.90 4.41 -11.05
C VAL A 34 -6.65 3.13 -11.34
N VAL A 35 -6.68 2.23 -10.38
CA VAL A 35 -7.46 1.00 -10.46
C VAL A 35 -8.78 1.22 -9.72
N ASP A 36 -9.83 1.40 -10.49
CA ASP A 36 -11.19 1.53 -9.97
C ASP A 36 -11.72 0.16 -9.54
N ASN A 37 -11.81 -0.05 -8.23
CA ASN A 37 -12.20 -1.32 -7.63
C ASN A 37 -13.73 -1.44 -7.50
N ASN A 38 -14.43 -1.30 -8.63
CA ASN A 38 -15.89 -1.40 -8.72
C ASN A 38 -16.62 -0.30 -7.92
N SER A 39 -16.16 0.96 -8.08
CA SER A 39 -16.80 2.12 -7.45
C SER A 39 -18.22 2.36 -7.98
N THR A 40 -19.08 2.85 -7.10
CA THR A 40 -20.46 3.23 -7.42
C THR A 40 -20.64 4.73 -7.62
N ASP A 41 -19.59 5.51 -7.34
CA ASP A 41 -19.52 6.97 -7.51
C ASP A 41 -18.79 7.38 -8.79
N ASN A 42 -18.40 8.64 -8.93
CA ASN A 42 -17.69 9.16 -10.08
C ASN A 42 -16.17 8.96 -10.07
N THR A 43 -15.62 8.11 -9.21
CA THR A 43 -14.17 7.90 -9.05
C THR A 43 -13.46 7.70 -10.39
N SER A 44 -13.88 6.71 -11.19
CA SER A 44 -13.27 6.36 -12.47
C SER A 44 -13.31 7.54 -13.46
N LYS A 45 -14.47 8.20 -13.58
CA LYS A 45 -14.66 9.36 -14.48
C LYS A 45 -13.75 10.53 -14.10
N ILE A 46 -13.60 10.81 -12.78
CA ILE A 46 -12.76 11.89 -12.28
C ILE A 46 -11.29 11.56 -12.49
N ALA A 47 -10.87 10.32 -12.20
CA ALA A 47 -9.50 9.86 -12.44
C ALA A 47 -9.08 10.02 -13.90
N LYS A 48 -9.93 9.57 -14.83
CA LYS A 48 -9.70 9.71 -16.28
C LYS A 48 -9.59 11.19 -16.70
N LYS A 49 -10.51 12.06 -16.23
CA LYS A 49 -10.44 13.50 -16.49
C LYS A 49 -9.20 14.16 -15.93
N SER A 50 -8.68 13.64 -14.81
CA SER A 50 -7.44 14.11 -14.18
C SER A 50 -6.18 13.61 -14.91
N GLY A 51 -6.34 12.82 -15.99
CA GLY A 51 -5.27 12.35 -16.86
C GLY A 51 -4.47 11.18 -16.29
N ALA A 52 -5.12 10.30 -15.54
CA ALA A 52 -4.60 9.00 -15.17
C ALA A 52 -5.06 7.91 -16.17
N ILE A 53 -4.25 6.87 -16.32
CA ILE A 53 -4.68 5.61 -16.93
C ILE A 53 -5.68 4.97 -15.95
N THR A 54 -6.89 4.70 -16.41
CA THR A 54 -7.93 4.17 -15.53
C THR A 54 -8.24 2.73 -15.92
N VAL A 55 -8.19 1.82 -14.95
CA VAL A 55 -8.39 0.39 -15.14
C VAL A 55 -9.51 -0.08 -14.22
N PHE A 56 -10.47 -0.81 -14.74
CA PHE A 56 -11.56 -1.37 -13.96
C PHE A 56 -11.18 -2.73 -13.38
N CYS A 57 -11.44 -2.93 -12.10
CA CYS A 57 -11.30 -4.20 -11.38
C CYS A 57 -12.67 -4.58 -10.81
N LYS A 58 -13.25 -5.68 -11.31
CA LYS A 58 -14.59 -6.15 -10.95
C LYS A 58 -14.67 -6.70 -9.53
N GLU A 59 -13.66 -7.49 -9.17
CA GLU A 59 -13.57 -8.14 -7.86
C GLU A 59 -13.22 -7.08 -6.81
N GLN A 60 -14.07 -6.95 -5.78
CA GLN A 60 -13.83 -6.04 -4.68
C GLN A 60 -12.76 -6.57 -3.73
N GLY A 61 -11.82 -5.70 -3.37
CA GLY A 61 -10.73 -5.97 -2.43
C GLY A 61 -9.46 -5.26 -2.84
N LYS A 62 -8.77 -4.67 -1.86
CA LYS A 62 -7.56 -3.87 -2.11
C LYS A 62 -6.51 -4.67 -2.88
N GLY A 63 -6.30 -5.93 -2.52
CA GLY A 63 -5.32 -6.78 -3.17
C GLY A 63 -5.65 -7.09 -4.64
N TYR A 64 -6.92 -7.30 -4.98
CA TYR A 64 -7.33 -7.44 -6.39
C TYR A 64 -6.99 -6.20 -7.21
N ALA A 65 -7.27 -5.01 -6.66
CA ALA A 65 -6.93 -3.76 -7.32
C ALA A 65 -5.42 -3.58 -7.46
N MET A 66 -4.63 -3.97 -6.45
CA MET A 66 -3.17 -3.93 -6.52
C MET A 66 -2.62 -4.87 -7.59
N GLU A 67 -3.09 -6.12 -7.66
CA GLU A 67 -2.70 -7.09 -8.71
C GLU A 67 -3.02 -6.55 -10.12
N LYS A 68 -4.21 -5.98 -10.29
CA LYS A 68 -4.61 -5.39 -11.57
C LYS A 68 -3.70 -4.22 -11.96
N GLY A 69 -3.32 -3.41 -10.99
CA GLY A 69 -2.37 -2.32 -11.16
C GLY A 69 -0.97 -2.82 -11.56
N ILE A 70 -0.45 -3.84 -10.86
CA ILE A 70 0.83 -4.49 -11.17
C ILE A 70 0.83 -5.04 -12.60
N ALA A 71 -0.25 -5.72 -13.00
CA ALA A 71 -0.37 -6.29 -14.34
C ALA A 71 -0.45 -5.22 -15.45
N THR A 72 -0.90 -4.01 -15.12
CA THR A 72 -1.02 -2.90 -16.08
C THR A 72 0.26 -2.08 -16.16
N ALA A 73 0.99 -1.95 -15.05
CA ALA A 73 2.15 -1.09 -14.92
C ALA A 73 3.33 -1.56 -15.79
N THR A 74 3.98 -0.59 -16.45
CA THR A 74 5.11 -0.85 -17.36
C THR A 74 6.47 -0.43 -16.79
N GLY A 75 6.47 0.26 -15.63
CA GLY A 75 7.68 0.76 -14.98
C GLY A 75 8.60 -0.31 -14.41
N ASP A 76 9.78 0.12 -14.00
CA ASP A 76 10.78 -0.69 -13.29
C ASP A 76 10.57 -0.65 -11.78
N VAL A 77 10.01 0.47 -11.30
CA VAL A 77 9.65 0.70 -9.89
C VAL A 77 8.17 1.02 -9.81
N PHE A 78 7.47 0.35 -8.91
CA PHE A 78 6.07 0.59 -8.60
C PHE A 78 5.95 1.36 -7.29
N VAL A 79 5.10 2.39 -7.29
CA VAL A 79 4.73 3.17 -6.10
C VAL A 79 3.24 3.03 -5.91
N PHE A 80 2.82 2.51 -4.76
CA PHE A 80 1.41 2.42 -4.40
C PHE A 80 1.04 3.57 -3.46
N LEU A 81 -0.12 4.16 -3.68
CA LEU A 81 -0.67 5.25 -2.87
C LEU A 81 -2.13 4.96 -2.55
N ASP A 82 -2.55 5.36 -1.35
CA ASP A 82 -3.97 5.35 -0.98
C ASP A 82 -4.71 6.50 -1.68
N GLY A 83 -5.93 6.25 -2.14
CA GLY A 83 -6.72 7.19 -2.95
C GLY A 83 -7.34 8.36 -2.16
N ASP A 84 -7.33 8.30 -0.83
CA ASP A 84 -7.98 9.25 0.10
C ASP A 84 -7.00 10.25 0.76
N ILE A 85 -5.69 10.09 0.63
CA ILE A 85 -4.69 10.92 1.28
C ILE A 85 -4.29 12.09 0.38
N CYS A 86 -4.63 13.31 0.79
CA CYS A 86 -4.49 14.52 -0.02
C CYS A 86 -3.46 15.54 0.49
N ASN A 87 -2.70 15.21 1.51
CA ASN A 87 -1.78 16.15 2.14
C ASN A 87 -0.32 15.66 2.15
N TYR A 88 0.07 14.93 1.12
CA TYR A 88 1.47 14.55 0.91
C TYR A 88 2.36 15.80 0.73
N LYS A 89 3.61 15.70 1.18
CA LYS A 89 4.65 16.69 0.83
C LYS A 89 4.93 16.64 -0.68
N ASP A 90 5.36 17.77 -1.25
CA ASP A 90 5.59 17.87 -2.70
C ASP A 90 6.59 16.84 -3.26
N ASN A 91 7.55 16.40 -2.46
CA ASN A 91 8.62 15.46 -2.85
C ASN A 91 8.42 14.04 -2.30
N PHE A 92 7.24 13.69 -1.81
CA PHE A 92 7.01 12.41 -1.10
C PHE A 92 7.32 11.16 -1.95
N ILE A 93 7.05 11.21 -3.26
CA ILE A 93 7.37 10.08 -4.15
C ILE A 93 8.89 9.92 -4.27
N ASN A 94 9.63 11.03 -4.44
CA ASN A 94 11.09 10.98 -4.48
C ASN A 94 11.65 10.35 -3.20
N MET A 95 11.12 10.72 -2.04
CA MET A 95 11.53 10.14 -0.76
C MET A 95 11.34 8.60 -0.74
N LEU A 96 10.27 8.09 -1.36
CA LEU A 96 10.01 6.66 -1.43
C LEU A 96 10.90 5.93 -2.44
N ILE A 97 11.20 6.54 -3.57
CA ILE A 97 11.96 5.88 -4.64
C ILE A 97 13.47 6.06 -4.51
N ASP A 98 13.96 7.10 -3.85
CA ASP A 98 15.40 7.37 -3.70
C ASP A 98 16.19 6.19 -3.11
N PRO A 99 15.72 5.48 -2.05
CA PRO A 99 16.43 4.31 -1.55
C PRO A 99 16.52 3.16 -2.59
N ILE A 100 15.52 3.06 -3.48
CA ILE A 100 15.48 2.02 -4.53
C ILE A 100 16.43 2.40 -5.67
N ILE A 101 16.36 3.65 -6.13
CA ILE A 101 17.20 4.16 -7.22
C ILE A 101 18.69 4.07 -6.85
N ASN A 102 19.02 4.36 -5.60
CA ASN A 102 20.38 4.30 -5.08
C ASN A 102 20.83 2.88 -4.68
N ASN A 103 20.05 1.84 -5.01
CA ASN A 103 20.31 0.43 -4.67
C ASN A 103 20.49 0.16 -3.16
N ASN A 104 19.87 0.96 -2.30
CA ASN A 104 19.91 0.83 -0.85
C ASN A 104 18.68 0.08 -0.30
N ALA A 105 17.69 -0.19 -1.15
CA ALA A 105 16.50 -0.97 -0.83
C ALA A 105 15.91 -1.61 -2.10
N ASP A 106 15.21 -2.73 -1.91
CA ASP A 106 14.38 -3.37 -2.93
C ASP A 106 12.91 -3.01 -2.74
N PHE A 107 12.54 -2.72 -1.49
CA PHE A 107 11.19 -2.36 -1.08
C PHE A 107 11.24 -1.27 0.00
N VAL A 108 10.34 -0.31 -0.10
CA VAL A 108 10.21 0.82 0.82
C VAL A 108 8.79 0.89 1.33
N LYS A 109 8.65 1.05 2.64
CA LYS A 109 7.37 1.28 3.31
C LYS A 109 7.36 2.68 3.92
N ALA A 110 6.31 3.46 3.64
CA ALA A 110 6.20 4.78 4.24
C ALA A 110 5.84 4.70 5.72
N THR A 111 6.52 5.50 6.53
CA THR A 111 6.05 5.85 7.86
C THR A 111 5.57 7.29 7.89
N PHE A 112 4.67 7.59 8.79
CA PHE A 112 4.07 8.92 8.93
C PHE A 112 3.41 9.07 10.30
N ASP A 113 3.34 10.32 10.74
CA ASP A 113 2.56 10.67 11.92
C ASP A 113 1.07 10.80 11.55
N ARG A 114 0.22 10.12 12.30
CA ARG A 114 -1.24 10.22 12.16
C ARG A 114 -1.93 10.13 13.51
N SER A 115 -3.13 10.70 13.61
CA SER A 115 -4.04 10.43 14.70
C SER A 115 -4.85 9.16 14.37
N GLY A 116 -4.68 8.08 15.10
CA GLY A 116 -5.38 6.80 14.87
C GLY A 116 -4.43 5.65 14.58
N GLY A 117 -4.93 4.60 13.95
CA GLY A 117 -4.13 3.39 13.68
C GLY A 117 -4.37 2.29 14.71
N ARG A 118 -5.61 2.18 15.20
CA ARG A 118 -5.98 1.18 16.22
C ARG A 118 -5.61 -0.24 15.82
N VAL A 119 -5.88 -0.64 14.58
CA VAL A 119 -5.52 -1.99 14.09
C VAL A 119 -4.00 -2.15 14.02
N THR A 120 -3.27 -1.09 13.66
CA THR A 120 -1.80 -1.10 13.68
C THR A 120 -1.26 -1.35 15.08
N GLU A 121 -1.73 -0.59 16.06
CA GLU A 121 -1.19 -0.65 17.43
C GLU A 121 -1.70 -1.86 18.23
N LEU A 122 -2.97 -2.26 18.03
CA LEU A 122 -3.59 -3.30 18.86
C LEU A 122 -3.58 -4.69 18.24
N VAL A 123 -3.28 -4.80 16.94
CA VAL A 123 -3.29 -6.08 16.23
C VAL A 123 -1.96 -6.32 15.51
N ALA A 124 -1.59 -5.47 14.56
CA ALA A 124 -0.46 -5.77 13.69
C ALA A 124 0.87 -5.79 14.45
N LYS A 125 1.19 -4.75 15.21
CA LYS A 125 2.46 -4.68 15.96
C LYS A 125 2.61 -5.81 16.96
N PRO A 126 1.65 -6.08 17.88
CA PRO A 126 1.78 -7.18 18.83
C PRO A 126 1.96 -8.55 18.16
N LEU A 127 1.21 -8.81 17.07
CA LEU A 127 1.36 -10.09 16.36
C LEU A 127 2.70 -10.18 15.61
N LEU A 128 3.20 -9.08 15.05
CA LEU A 128 4.53 -9.07 14.43
C LEU A 128 5.64 -9.29 15.47
N GLU A 129 5.57 -8.63 16.62
CA GLU A 129 6.56 -8.80 17.70
C GLU A 129 6.62 -10.26 18.19
N ILE A 130 5.50 -10.95 18.23
CA ILE A 130 5.42 -12.36 18.70
C ILE A 130 5.85 -13.33 17.59
N LEU A 131 5.34 -13.16 16.37
CA LEU A 131 5.45 -14.15 15.29
C LEU A 131 6.56 -13.85 14.28
N PHE A 132 6.92 -12.58 14.15
CA PHE A 132 7.95 -12.08 13.23
C PHE A 132 8.79 -10.99 13.91
N PRO A 133 9.59 -11.33 14.96
CA PRO A 133 10.29 -10.33 15.79
C PRO A 133 11.15 -9.34 14.99
N TYR A 134 11.71 -9.81 13.87
CA TYR A 134 12.51 -8.96 12.97
C TYR A 134 11.71 -7.89 12.24
N LEU A 135 10.37 -7.99 12.20
CA LEU A 135 9.46 -7.01 11.65
C LEU A 135 8.75 -6.15 12.70
N GLY A 136 8.92 -6.46 13.99
CA GLY A 136 8.29 -5.75 15.11
C GLY A 136 8.68 -4.28 15.21
N HIS A 137 9.84 -3.90 14.67
CA HIS A 137 10.31 -2.51 14.69
C HIS A 137 9.60 -1.58 13.70
N PHE A 138 8.84 -2.11 12.74
CA PHE A 138 8.15 -1.29 11.75
C PHE A 138 7.09 -0.38 12.40
N GLN A 139 7.18 0.93 12.13
CA GLN A 139 6.28 1.92 12.73
C GLN A 139 4.89 1.87 12.12
N GLN A 140 4.81 1.69 10.78
CA GLN A 140 3.55 1.64 10.04
C GLN A 140 3.45 0.36 9.18
N PRO A 141 3.38 -0.83 9.82
CA PRO A 141 3.36 -2.10 9.08
C PRO A 141 2.14 -2.28 8.17
N LEU A 142 1.04 -1.57 8.44
CA LEU A 142 -0.17 -1.55 7.62
C LEU A 142 -0.22 -0.39 6.62
N SER A 143 0.86 0.35 6.42
CA SER A 143 0.89 1.41 5.42
C SER A 143 0.71 0.82 4.01
N GLY A 144 -0.29 1.30 3.27
CA GLY A 144 -0.47 1.02 1.85
C GLY A 144 0.38 1.91 0.93
N ILE A 145 1.09 2.87 1.52
CA ILE A 145 2.02 3.76 0.81
C ILE A 145 3.37 3.06 0.77
N ILE A 146 3.69 2.48 -0.37
CA ILE A 146 4.87 1.65 -0.56
C ILE A 146 5.53 1.94 -1.90
N ALA A 147 6.82 1.64 -2.01
CA ALA A 147 7.51 1.57 -3.29
C ALA A 147 8.35 0.29 -3.36
N GLY A 148 8.58 -0.23 -4.55
CA GLY A 148 9.42 -1.41 -4.71
C GLY A 148 9.80 -1.67 -6.16
N LYS A 149 10.88 -2.43 -6.35
CA LYS A 149 11.28 -2.93 -7.67
C LYS A 149 10.19 -3.84 -8.23
N LYS A 150 9.90 -3.73 -9.50
CA LYS A 150 8.94 -4.60 -10.22
C LYS A 150 9.17 -6.09 -9.93
N GLU A 151 10.44 -6.51 -9.89
CA GLU A 151 10.82 -7.91 -9.69
C GLU A 151 10.46 -8.45 -8.31
N VAL A 152 10.35 -7.58 -7.30
CA VAL A 152 9.85 -7.96 -5.97
C VAL A 152 8.38 -8.34 -6.07
N PHE A 153 7.56 -7.48 -6.66
CA PHE A 153 6.11 -7.71 -6.77
C PHE A 153 5.74 -8.92 -7.62
N LYS A 154 6.52 -9.23 -8.66
CA LYS A 154 6.27 -10.38 -9.55
C LYS A 154 6.35 -11.74 -8.87
N LYS A 155 7.08 -11.83 -7.77
CA LYS A 155 7.27 -13.08 -7.02
C LYS A 155 6.17 -13.36 -6.01
N LEU A 156 5.35 -12.36 -5.69
CA LEU A 156 4.44 -12.40 -4.56
C LEU A 156 3.01 -12.75 -4.98
N VAL A 157 2.34 -13.51 -4.12
CA VAL A 157 0.90 -13.77 -4.22
C VAL A 157 0.20 -12.88 -3.20
N LEU A 158 -0.60 -11.93 -3.69
CA LEU A 158 -1.24 -10.94 -2.83
C LEU A 158 -2.50 -11.49 -2.16
N ASP A 159 -2.67 -11.20 -0.86
CA ASP A 159 -3.97 -11.32 -0.21
C ASP A 159 -4.98 -10.39 -0.91
N LYS A 160 -6.24 -10.79 -0.96
CA LYS A 160 -7.22 -10.09 -1.80
C LYS A 160 -7.88 -8.90 -1.10
N ASP A 161 -7.79 -8.84 0.21
CA ASP A 161 -8.42 -7.87 1.10
C ASP A 161 -7.40 -6.88 1.72
N TYR A 162 -7.73 -6.28 2.85
CA TYR A 162 -6.83 -5.38 3.61
C TYR A 162 -5.64 -6.09 4.26
N GLY A 163 -5.61 -7.42 4.29
CA GLY A 163 -4.44 -8.20 4.69
C GLY A 163 -3.25 -8.01 3.75
N VAL A 164 -3.46 -7.50 2.53
CA VAL A 164 -2.42 -7.32 1.53
C VAL A 164 -1.25 -6.47 2.02
N ASP A 165 -1.50 -5.40 2.79
CA ASP A 165 -0.44 -4.46 3.22
C ASP A 165 0.56 -5.11 4.19
N ILE A 166 0.07 -5.95 5.11
CA ILE A 166 0.91 -6.69 6.04
C ILE A 166 1.48 -7.96 5.41
N GLY A 167 0.68 -8.62 4.57
CA GLY A 167 1.12 -9.79 3.82
C GLY A 167 2.32 -9.48 2.95
N LEU A 168 2.28 -8.37 2.21
CA LEU A 168 3.41 -7.87 1.41
C LEU A 168 4.67 -7.67 2.26
N LEU A 169 4.56 -7.04 3.42
CA LEU A 169 5.71 -6.81 4.29
C LEU A 169 6.37 -8.13 4.70
N ILE A 170 5.57 -9.12 5.12
CA ILE A 170 6.07 -10.42 5.56
C ILE A 170 6.67 -11.20 4.38
N ASP A 171 5.98 -11.22 3.23
CA ASP A 171 6.43 -11.98 2.06
C ASP A 171 7.69 -11.40 1.45
N VAL A 172 7.80 -10.06 1.36
CA VAL A 172 9.01 -9.37 0.91
C VAL A 172 10.21 -9.68 1.84
N TYR A 173 9.96 -9.74 3.16
CA TYR A 173 10.99 -10.13 4.12
C TYR A 173 11.43 -11.59 3.91
N LYS A 174 10.48 -12.51 3.70
CA LYS A 174 10.77 -13.94 3.44
C LYS A 174 11.56 -14.16 2.14
N GLU A 175 11.38 -13.30 1.15
CA GLU A 175 12.16 -13.29 -0.10
C GLU A 175 13.57 -12.70 0.07
N ASN A 176 14.00 -12.37 1.31
CA ASN A 176 15.30 -11.74 1.62
C ASN A 176 15.54 -10.41 0.88
N ALA A 177 14.49 -9.70 0.51
CA ALA A 177 14.61 -8.38 -0.08
C ALA A 177 14.99 -7.33 0.99
N THR A 178 15.80 -6.36 0.60
CA THR A 178 16.17 -5.26 1.50
C THR A 178 15.01 -4.29 1.66
N ILE A 179 14.45 -4.18 2.89
CA ILE A 179 13.33 -3.32 3.20
C ILE A 179 13.79 -2.09 3.96
N LYS A 180 13.27 -0.91 3.61
CA LYS A 180 13.46 0.34 4.38
C LYS A 180 12.14 1.00 4.71
N GLU A 181 12.09 1.66 5.86
CA GLU A 181 11.05 2.63 6.19
C GLU A 181 11.52 4.04 5.85
N VAL A 182 10.61 4.84 5.30
CA VAL A 182 10.84 6.25 4.97
C VAL A 182 9.74 7.11 5.57
N ASN A 183 10.12 8.08 6.40
CA ASN A 183 9.16 9.00 7.00
C ASN A 183 8.77 10.09 5.99
N ILE A 184 7.51 10.07 5.55
CA ILE A 184 6.96 11.07 4.62
C ILE A 184 6.27 12.24 5.32
N GLY A 185 6.38 12.33 6.64
CA GLY A 185 5.83 13.41 7.48
C GLY A 185 4.44 13.09 7.99
N LYS A 186 3.65 14.14 8.26
CA LYS A 186 2.31 14.00 8.84
C LYS A 186 1.26 13.86 7.74
N ILE A 187 0.44 12.82 7.81
CA ILE A 187 -0.72 12.64 6.94
C ILE A 187 -2.03 12.84 7.71
N LYS A 188 -3.07 13.25 6.98
CA LYS A 188 -4.44 13.27 7.48
C LYS A 188 -5.20 12.16 6.80
N ASN A 189 -5.68 11.22 7.57
CA ASN A 189 -6.63 10.21 7.14
C ASN A 189 -7.89 10.30 8.00
N TYR A 190 -9.00 9.85 7.45
CA TYR A 190 -10.25 9.79 8.19
C TYR A 190 -10.29 8.51 9.02
N SER A 191 -10.81 8.60 10.24
CA SER A 191 -11.03 7.42 11.07
C SER A 191 -12.16 6.58 10.48
N GLN A 192 -11.93 5.29 10.30
CA GLN A 192 -12.98 4.36 9.93
C GLN A 192 -13.91 4.09 11.14
N ASP A 193 -15.15 3.71 10.84
CA ASP A 193 -16.08 3.28 11.86
C ASP A 193 -15.65 1.95 12.51
N TRP A 194 -16.29 1.62 13.64
CA TRP A 194 -15.90 0.48 14.46
C TRP A 194 -16.11 -0.87 13.74
N HIS A 195 -17.16 -1.02 12.93
CA HIS A 195 -17.44 -2.25 12.19
C HIS A 195 -16.35 -2.52 11.14
N ASN A 196 -15.98 -1.51 10.38
CA ASN A 196 -14.90 -1.61 9.39
C ASN A 196 -13.56 -1.96 10.06
N LEU A 197 -13.28 -1.44 11.26
CA LEU A 197 -12.07 -1.77 12.01
C LEU A 197 -12.05 -3.24 12.48
N ILE A 198 -13.21 -3.81 12.86
CA ILE A 198 -13.30 -5.22 13.23
C ILE A 198 -12.98 -6.13 12.05
N ASP A 199 -13.57 -5.86 10.89
CA ASP A 199 -13.33 -6.66 9.68
C ASP A 199 -11.88 -6.52 9.20
N MET A 200 -11.33 -5.31 9.21
CA MET A 200 -9.91 -5.07 8.93
C MET A 200 -9.01 -5.84 9.91
N SER A 201 -9.33 -5.85 11.21
CA SER A 201 -8.58 -6.59 12.23
C SER A 201 -8.54 -8.09 11.94
N LYS A 202 -9.68 -8.69 11.55
CA LYS A 202 -9.75 -10.11 11.16
C LYS A 202 -8.87 -10.39 9.94
N GLN A 203 -8.96 -9.57 8.89
CA GLN A 203 -8.19 -9.74 7.66
C GLN A 203 -6.70 -9.62 7.91
N VAL A 204 -6.26 -8.61 8.66
CA VAL A 204 -4.86 -8.41 9.07
C VAL A 204 -4.35 -9.59 9.90
N SER A 205 -5.11 -10.02 10.94
CA SER A 205 -4.73 -11.19 11.75
C SER A 205 -4.61 -12.45 10.91
N THR A 206 -5.57 -12.69 10.01
CA THR A 206 -5.55 -13.85 9.12
C THR A 206 -4.32 -13.84 8.21
N ALA A 207 -3.97 -12.69 7.63
CA ALA A 207 -2.80 -12.55 6.78
C ALA A 207 -1.48 -12.83 7.50
N ILE A 208 -1.37 -12.38 8.76
CA ILE A 208 -0.20 -12.65 9.62
C ILE A 208 -0.12 -14.14 9.98
N LEU A 209 -1.23 -14.71 10.49
CA LEU A 209 -1.29 -16.10 10.94
C LEU A 209 -1.04 -17.11 9.82
N LYS A 210 -1.54 -16.87 8.61
CA LYS A 210 -1.25 -17.70 7.44
C LYS A 210 0.24 -17.80 7.10
N ARG A 211 1.01 -16.76 7.45
CA ARG A 211 2.45 -16.66 7.15
C ARG A 211 3.33 -17.08 8.30
N ALA A 212 2.77 -17.19 9.50
CA ALA A 212 3.47 -17.71 10.67
C ALA A 212 3.55 -19.23 10.57
N ASP A 213 4.77 -19.78 10.70
CA ASP A 213 4.97 -21.23 10.88
C ASP A 213 4.53 -21.62 12.30
N TYR A 214 3.23 -21.58 12.55
CA TYR A 214 2.66 -21.87 13.85
C TYR A 214 2.20 -23.32 13.89
N SER A 215 3.03 -24.21 14.41
CA SER A 215 2.58 -25.49 14.93
C SER A 215 1.84 -25.20 16.25
N ILE A 216 0.51 -25.14 16.21
CA ILE A 216 -0.27 -25.19 17.44
C ILE A 216 -0.04 -26.56 18.04
N GLU A 217 0.88 -26.67 19.01
CA GLU A 217 0.86 -27.80 19.92
C GLU A 217 -0.52 -27.80 20.60
N LYS A 218 -1.35 -28.74 20.20
CA LYS A 218 -2.61 -29.03 20.90
C LYS A 218 -2.23 -29.46 22.33
N ARG A 219 -2.31 -28.51 23.27
CA ARG A 219 -2.32 -28.85 24.69
C ARG A 219 -3.68 -29.40 25.06
#